data_577ef485d6ddc393c65e8358f6b49563
#
_entry.id   577ef485d6ddc393c65e8358f6b49563
#
_cell.length_a   1.000
_cell.length_b   1.000
_cell.length_c   1.000
_cell.angle_alpha   90.00
_cell.angle_beta   90.00
_cell.angle_gamma   90.00
#
_symmetry.space_group_name_H-M   'P 1'
#
loop_
_entity.id
_entity.type
_entity.pdbx_description
1 polymer ?
#
loop_
_entity_poly.entity_id
_entity_poly.type
_entity_poly.pdbx_seq_one_letter_code
_entity_poly.pdbx_strand_id
1 'polypeptide(L)'
;MSSYYEKILATGEVKCIDEEIPFDVPNGWEWERWGNVSQSIQYGYNAPALEHGAIKMVRISDIQENCVLWDNVPYCQIEENDIDTYLLKVNDILFARTGGTVGKSFLVEEVPEKAIYAGYLIRTRYSSLLNPRYMKSFMESQLYWEQLKNGTIATAQPNCNGKTLAKMLLPIPPTKEQDRIVEKLTQLSSFLDNYGLCQDRLNLLNKEIKEQF
;
A
#
# COMPACT_ATOMS: atom_id res chain seq x y z
N MET A 1 -27.25 15.68 10.62
CA MET A 1 -25.95 15.00 10.43
C MET A 1 -26.03 13.66 11.14
N SER A 2 -25.59 12.60 10.51
CA SER A 2 -25.51 11.28 11.16
C SER A 2 -24.19 11.24 11.93
N SER A 3 -24.21 10.81 13.19
CA SER A 3 -22.99 10.66 13.98
C SER A 3 -22.39 9.28 13.81
N TYR A 4 -21.06 9.19 13.78
CA TYR A 4 -20.31 7.95 13.62
C TYR A 4 -19.84 7.42 14.99
N TYR A 5 -20.01 6.13 15.19
CA TYR A 5 -19.65 5.45 16.43
C TYR A 5 -18.82 4.20 16.16
N GLU A 6 -17.74 4.04 16.90
CA GLU A 6 -16.93 2.82 16.92
C GLU A 6 -17.30 1.99 18.15
N LYS A 7 -17.58 0.71 17.96
CA LYS A 7 -17.82 -0.25 19.06
C LYS A 7 -16.64 -1.19 19.21
N ILE A 8 -16.00 -1.14 20.35
CA ILE A 8 -14.92 -2.07 20.72
C ILE A 8 -15.53 -3.40 21.13
N LEU A 9 -15.44 -4.41 20.25
CA LEU A 9 -16.12 -5.71 20.49
C LEU A 9 -15.61 -6.44 21.72
N ALA A 10 -14.34 -6.27 22.10
CA ALA A 10 -13.74 -6.92 23.25
C ALA A 10 -14.28 -6.40 24.60
N THR A 11 -14.63 -5.11 24.69
CA THR A 11 -15.09 -4.45 25.92
C THR A 11 -16.57 -4.09 25.87
N GLY A 12 -17.17 -4.04 24.67
CA GLY A 12 -18.52 -3.52 24.43
C GLY A 12 -18.63 -2.00 24.48
N GLU A 13 -17.51 -1.30 24.70
CA GLU A 13 -17.45 0.16 24.76
C GLU A 13 -17.84 0.77 23.39
N VAL A 14 -18.64 1.84 23.46
CA VAL A 14 -19.04 2.61 22.27
C VAL A 14 -18.46 4.02 22.39
N LYS A 15 -17.69 4.45 21.40
CA LYS A 15 -17.06 5.76 21.30
C LYS A 15 -17.60 6.52 20.10
N CYS A 16 -17.96 7.79 20.28
CA CYS A 16 -18.20 8.69 19.15
C CYS A 16 -16.87 9.04 18.49
N ILE A 17 -16.80 8.94 17.15
CA ILE A 17 -15.61 9.24 16.35
C ILE A 17 -15.84 10.37 15.33
N ASP A 18 -16.87 11.19 15.51
CA ASP A 18 -17.20 12.28 14.60
C ASP A 18 -16.01 13.22 14.36
N GLU A 19 -15.21 13.49 15.41
CA GLU A 19 -14.01 14.33 15.33
C GLU A 19 -12.86 13.69 14.53
N GLU A 20 -12.90 12.36 14.37
CA GLU A 20 -11.89 11.61 13.60
C GLU A 20 -12.29 11.46 12.11
N ILE A 21 -13.58 11.67 11.78
CA ILE A 21 -14.12 11.53 10.42
C ILE A 21 -13.79 12.77 9.60
N PRO A 22 -13.03 12.64 8.50
CA PRO A 22 -12.57 13.81 7.76
C PRO A 22 -13.64 14.42 6.85
N PHE A 23 -14.65 13.64 6.43
CA PHE A 23 -15.76 14.08 5.57
C PHE A 23 -16.90 13.04 5.59
N ASP A 24 -18.09 13.46 5.16
CA ASP A 24 -19.22 12.56 5.00
C ASP A 24 -19.02 11.63 3.79
N VAL A 25 -19.35 10.36 3.95
CA VAL A 25 -19.33 9.38 2.85
C VAL A 25 -20.73 9.19 2.25
N PRO A 26 -20.84 8.76 0.97
CA PRO A 26 -22.12 8.45 0.35
C PRO A 26 -22.92 7.37 1.09
N ASN A 27 -24.23 7.36 0.93
CA ASN A 27 -25.07 6.31 1.49
C ASN A 27 -24.63 4.92 1.01
N GLY A 28 -24.51 4.00 1.96
CA GLY A 28 -24.03 2.64 1.73
C GLY A 28 -22.52 2.46 1.80
N TRP A 29 -21.78 3.54 2.04
CA TRP A 29 -20.38 3.47 2.40
C TRP A 29 -20.25 3.48 3.92
N GLU A 30 -19.16 2.86 4.43
CA GLU A 30 -18.86 2.83 5.85
C GLU A 30 -17.41 3.31 6.10
N TRP A 31 -17.18 3.92 7.25
CA TRP A 31 -15.83 4.17 7.74
C TRP A 31 -15.35 2.96 8.53
N GLU A 32 -14.16 2.49 8.20
CA GLU A 32 -13.56 1.38 8.89
C GLU A 32 -12.08 1.64 9.24
N ARG A 33 -11.60 0.97 10.26
CA ARG A 33 -10.18 0.95 10.58
C ARG A 33 -9.45 -0.09 9.71
N TRP A 34 -8.27 0.27 9.22
CA TRP A 34 -7.44 -0.68 8.44
C TRP A 34 -7.26 -2.00 9.16
N GLY A 35 -7.05 -1.97 10.52
CA GLY A 35 -6.92 -3.17 11.34
C GLY A 35 -8.15 -4.07 11.33
N ASN A 36 -9.36 -3.50 11.30
CA ASN A 36 -10.61 -4.26 11.32
C ASN A 36 -10.84 -5.02 10.01
N VAL A 37 -10.42 -4.45 8.88
CA VAL A 37 -10.53 -5.10 7.57
C VAL A 37 -9.35 -6.00 7.24
N SER A 38 -8.27 -5.94 8.05
CA SER A 38 -7.07 -6.75 7.87
C SER A 38 -7.20 -8.12 8.52
N GLN A 39 -6.88 -9.16 7.79
CA GLN A 39 -6.70 -10.52 8.33
C GLN A 39 -5.35 -10.66 9.04
N SER A 40 -4.34 -9.94 8.57
CA SER A 40 -3.02 -9.87 9.21
C SER A 40 -2.28 -8.59 8.84
N ILE A 41 -1.54 -8.07 9.82
CA ILE A 41 -0.55 -7.00 9.66
C ILE A 41 0.75 -7.55 10.24
N GLN A 42 1.72 -7.86 9.38
CA GLN A 42 2.88 -8.64 9.77
C GLN A 42 4.18 -8.01 9.28
N TYR A 43 5.17 -7.93 10.16
CA TYR A 43 6.54 -7.54 9.80
C TYR A 43 7.23 -8.63 9.01
N GLY A 44 8.13 -8.24 8.11
CA GLY A 44 8.90 -9.18 7.33
C GLY A 44 10.04 -9.84 8.11
N TYR A 45 10.74 -10.73 7.44
CA TYR A 45 11.82 -11.53 7.99
C TYR A 45 13.14 -10.76 8.03
N ASN A 46 13.92 -10.95 9.09
CA ASN A 46 15.22 -10.33 9.25
C ASN A 46 16.34 -11.35 8.94
N ALA A 47 16.92 -11.21 7.76
CA ALA A 47 18.06 -11.99 7.34
C ALA A 47 19.00 -11.15 6.45
N PRO A 48 20.28 -11.49 6.34
CA PRO A 48 21.16 -10.88 5.36
C PRO A 48 20.75 -11.27 3.93
N ALA A 49 20.92 -10.33 3.01
CA ALA A 49 20.78 -10.59 1.58
C ALA A 49 22.01 -11.36 1.05
N LEU A 50 21.76 -12.41 0.27
CA LEU A 50 22.76 -13.31 -0.30
C LEU A 50 22.57 -13.42 -1.81
N GLU A 51 23.63 -13.72 -2.54
CA GLU A 51 23.56 -14.03 -3.98
C GLU A 51 22.83 -15.35 -4.24
N HIS A 52 22.99 -16.31 -3.31
CA HIS A 52 22.34 -17.63 -3.37
C HIS A 52 21.80 -17.97 -1.99
N GLY A 53 20.64 -18.63 -1.93
CA GLY A 53 20.00 -18.98 -0.66
C GLY A 53 18.78 -19.87 -0.86
N ALA A 54 18.06 -20.10 0.24
CA ALA A 54 16.89 -20.98 0.25
C ALA A 54 15.67 -20.36 -0.46
N ILE A 55 15.51 -19.04 -0.39
CA ILE A 55 14.33 -18.33 -0.90
C ILE A 55 14.67 -16.89 -1.24
N LYS A 56 13.98 -16.29 -2.21
CA LYS A 56 14.07 -14.86 -2.51
C LYS A 56 13.45 -14.01 -1.39
N MET A 57 14.08 -12.85 -1.10
CA MET A 57 13.61 -11.91 -0.09
C MET A 57 13.50 -10.50 -0.65
N VAL A 58 12.27 -10.07 -0.91
CA VAL A 58 11.95 -8.73 -1.45
C VAL A 58 12.29 -7.66 -0.41
N ARG A 59 13.09 -6.67 -0.82
CA ARG A 59 13.47 -5.49 -0.02
C ARG A 59 12.81 -4.24 -0.59
N ILE A 60 12.84 -3.14 0.16
CA ILE A 60 12.35 -1.82 -0.31
C ILE A 60 13.08 -1.38 -1.60
N SER A 61 14.39 -1.65 -1.68
CA SER A 61 15.23 -1.30 -2.85
C SER A 61 14.86 -2.06 -4.13
N ASP A 62 14.22 -3.20 -4.00
CA ASP A 62 13.84 -4.04 -5.13
C ASP A 62 12.48 -3.63 -5.72
N ILE A 63 11.80 -2.66 -5.07
CA ILE A 63 10.51 -2.11 -5.50
C ILE A 63 10.75 -0.75 -6.16
N GLN A 64 10.51 -0.66 -7.47
CA GLN A 64 10.63 0.56 -8.26
C GLN A 64 9.38 0.75 -9.11
N GLU A 65 8.89 1.98 -9.20
CA GLU A 65 7.71 2.33 -10.01
C GLU A 65 6.49 1.42 -9.77
N ASN A 66 6.22 1.09 -8.49
CA ASN A 66 5.18 0.14 -8.09
C ASN A 66 5.35 -1.30 -8.64
N CYS A 67 6.55 -1.69 -9.04
CA CYS A 67 6.88 -3.04 -9.50
C CYS A 67 8.04 -3.63 -8.71
N VAL A 68 8.05 -4.94 -8.50
CA VAL A 68 9.20 -5.66 -7.98
C VAL A 68 10.11 -6.03 -9.16
N LEU A 69 11.36 -5.63 -9.10
CA LEU A 69 12.39 -6.05 -10.06
C LEU A 69 12.90 -7.43 -9.68
N TRP A 70 12.16 -8.46 -10.04
CA TRP A 70 12.37 -9.85 -9.60
C TRP A 70 13.77 -10.39 -9.90
N ASP A 71 14.39 -9.96 -11.00
CA ASP A 71 15.75 -10.37 -11.36
C ASP A 71 16.80 -9.87 -10.35
N ASN A 72 16.52 -8.75 -9.69
CA ASN A 72 17.41 -8.12 -8.71
C ASN A 72 17.13 -8.55 -7.27
N VAL A 73 16.06 -9.28 -7.01
CA VAL A 73 15.68 -9.73 -5.66
C VAL A 73 16.70 -10.77 -5.16
N PRO A 74 17.41 -10.49 -4.06
CA PRO A 74 18.39 -11.41 -3.51
C PRO A 74 17.72 -12.60 -2.82
N TYR A 75 18.53 -13.57 -2.52
CA TYR A 75 18.15 -14.70 -1.68
C TYR A 75 18.45 -14.43 -0.20
N CYS A 76 17.89 -15.25 0.67
CA CYS A 76 18.26 -15.33 2.08
C CYS A 76 18.19 -16.78 2.58
N GLN A 77 18.71 -17.02 3.79
CA GLN A 77 18.47 -18.23 4.55
C GLN A 77 17.29 -18.01 5.49
N ILE A 78 16.43 -19.01 5.58
CA ILE A 78 15.25 -19.02 6.47
C ILE A 78 15.03 -20.47 6.92
N GLU A 79 14.58 -20.62 8.16
CA GLU A 79 14.15 -21.93 8.66
C GLU A 79 12.89 -22.40 7.92
N GLU A 80 12.85 -23.68 7.57
CA GLU A 80 11.77 -24.25 6.77
C GLU A 80 10.39 -24.01 7.39
N ASN A 81 10.29 -24.07 8.72
CA ASN A 81 9.05 -23.85 9.46
C ASN A 81 8.56 -22.39 9.41
N ASP A 82 9.43 -21.45 9.09
CA ASP A 82 9.09 -20.02 9.04
C ASP A 82 8.64 -19.58 7.64
N ILE A 83 8.97 -20.33 6.59
CA ILE A 83 8.69 -19.97 5.20
C ILE A 83 7.23 -19.60 5.00
N ASP A 84 6.29 -20.46 5.39
CA ASP A 84 4.85 -20.25 5.18
C ASP A 84 4.32 -18.99 5.87
N THR A 85 4.95 -18.60 6.99
CA THR A 85 4.61 -17.41 7.76
C THR A 85 4.88 -16.14 6.94
N TYR A 86 6.02 -16.09 6.23
CA TYR A 86 6.46 -14.91 5.50
C TYR A 86 6.20 -14.97 3.99
N LEU A 87 5.72 -16.09 3.48
CA LEU A 87 5.50 -16.30 2.04
C LEU A 87 4.59 -15.21 1.46
N LEU A 88 5.05 -14.58 0.39
CA LEU A 88 4.27 -13.62 -0.39
C LEU A 88 3.20 -14.33 -1.22
N LYS A 89 2.06 -13.69 -1.36
CA LYS A 89 0.96 -14.11 -2.21
C LYS A 89 0.47 -12.93 -3.06
N VAL A 90 -0.07 -13.24 -4.21
CA VAL A 90 -0.79 -12.24 -5.02
C VAL A 90 -1.87 -11.59 -4.17
N ASN A 91 -2.02 -10.29 -4.33
CA ASN A 91 -2.90 -9.39 -3.55
C ASN A 91 -2.41 -9.07 -2.12
N ASP A 92 -1.24 -9.53 -1.68
CA ASP A 92 -0.61 -8.96 -0.49
C ASP A 92 -0.26 -7.48 -0.75
N ILE A 93 -0.43 -6.61 0.23
CA ILE A 93 0.08 -5.24 0.18
C ILE A 93 1.30 -5.15 1.10
N LEU A 94 2.42 -4.72 0.54
CA LEU A 94 3.64 -4.39 1.27
C LEU A 94 3.70 -2.89 1.56
N PHE A 95 4.13 -2.55 2.75
CA PHE A 95 4.22 -1.20 3.27
C PHE A 95 5.64 -0.94 3.79
N ALA A 96 6.28 0.11 3.28
CA ALA A 96 7.61 0.54 3.74
C ALA A 96 7.48 1.26 5.09
N ARG A 97 8.08 0.70 6.15
CA ARG A 97 7.91 1.21 7.51
C ARG A 97 9.01 2.17 7.97
N THR A 98 10.14 2.23 7.30
CA THR A 98 11.33 2.98 7.73
C THR A 98 12.00 3.76 6.61
N GLY A 99 12.76 4.78 7.00
CA GLY A 99 13.59 5.57 6.08
C GLY A 99 12.80 6.57 5.24
N GLY A 100 13.43 7.10 4.21
CA GLY A 100 12.84 8.10 3.30
C GLY A 100 11.65 7.60 2.46
N THR A 101 11.38 6.29 2.50
CA THR A 101 10.28 5.64 1.78
C THR A 101 9.09 5.28 2.67
N VAL A 102 9.13 5.67 3.96
CA VAL A 102 8.02 5.41 4.90
C VAL A 102 6.69 5.81 4.29
N GLY A 103 5.73 4.90 4.34
CA GLY A 103 4.40 5.10 3.80
C GLY A 103 4.21 4.64 2.37
N LYS A 104 5.27 4.47 1.59
CA LYS A 104 5.12 3.88 0.25
C LYS A 104 4.60 2.46 0.38
N SER A 105 3.60 2.16 -0.43
CA SER A 105 2.94 0.86 -0.48
C SER A 105 3.10 0.23 -1.85
N PHE A 106 3.06 -1.09 -1.88
CA PHE A 106 3.16 -1.89 -3.10
C PHE A 106 2.16 -3.03 -3.06
N LEU A 107 1.39 -3.19 -4.13
CA LEU A 107 0.50 -4.33 -4.33
C LEU A 107 1.27 -5.45 -5.04
N VAL A 108 1.30 -6.63 -4.43
CA VAL A 108 1.92 -7.82 -5.04
C VAL A 108 0.98 -8.36 -6.11
N GLU A 109 1.24 -8.04 -7.37
CA GLU A 109 0.41 -8.50 -8.49
C GLU A 109 0.86 -9.85 -9.04
N GLU A 110 2.15 -10.18 -8.87
CA GLU A 110 2.72 -11.47 -9.28
C GLU A 110 3.78 -11.95 -8.30
N VAL A 111 3.98 -13.26 -8.24
CA VAL A 111 5.05 -13.92 -7.49
C VAL A 111 5.60 -15.03 -8.38
N PRO A 112 6.57 -14.75 -9.27
CA PRO A 112 7.08 -15.70 -10.26
C PRO A 112 7.74 -16.95 -9.63
N GLU A 113 8.35 -16.76 -8.47
CA GLU A 113 8.93 -17.81 -7.66
C GLU A 113 8.68 -17.58 -6.18
N LYS A 114 8.83 -18.60 -5.34
CA LYS A 114 8.62 -18.46 -3.89
C LYS A 114 9.49 -17.34 -3.32
N ALA A 115 8.87 -16.39 -2.67
CA ALA A 115 9.54 -15.25 -2.07
C ALA A 115 8.91 -14.86 -0.73
N ILE A 116 9.74 -14.30 0.13
CA ILE A 116 9.36 -13.65 1.37
C ILE A 116 9.70 -12.15 1.27
N TYR A 117 9.53 -11.39 2.33
CA TYR A 117 9.81 -9.95 2.37
C TYR A 117 10.61 -9.58 3.62
N ALA A 118 11.47 -8.57 3.47
CA ALA A 118 12.41 -8.14 4.50
C ALA A 118 11.72 -7.36 5.64
N GLY A 119 12.32 -7.37 6.82
CA GLY A 119 11.80 -6.78 8.06
C GLY A 119 11.54 -5.27 8.04
N TYR A 120 12.04 -4.56 7.03
CA TYR A 120 11.73 -3.15 6.79
C TYR A 120 10.40 -2.93 6.05
N LEU A 121 9.73 -4.01 5.66
CA LEU A 121 8.39 -4.04 5.09
C LEU A 121 7.40 -4.61 6.10
N ILE A 122 6.18 -4.10 6.06
CA ILE A 122 5.01 -4.70 6.72
C ILE A 122 4.10 -5.21 5.60
N ARG A 123 3.66 -6.46 5.72
CA ARG A 123 2.64 -7.04 4.84
C ARG A 123 1.27 -6.92 5.48
N THR A 124 0.29 -6.49 4.71
CA THR A 124 -1.12 -6.56 5.09
C THR A 124 -1.87 -7.52 4.19
N ARG A 125 -2.68 -8.37 4.79
CA ARG A 125 -3.71 -9.18 4.14
C ARG A 125 -5.05 -8.74 4.66
N TYR A 126 -6.03 -8.67 3.82
CA TYR A 126 -7.36 -8.16 4.13
C TYR A 126 -8.44 -9.09 3.60
N SER A 127 -9.69 -8.81 3.94
CA SER A 127 -10.85 -9.59 3.50
C SER A 127 -10.91 -9.71 1.97
N SER A 128 -11.24 -10.89 1.48
CA SER A 128 -11.46 -11.13 0.05
C SER A 128 -12.66 -10.37 -0.55
N LEU A 129 -13.46 -9.73 0.30
CA LEU A 129 -14.55 -8.83 -0.12
C LEU A 129 -14.04 -7.44 -0.53
N LEU A 130 -12.78 -7.13 -0.27
CA LEU A 130 -12.16 -5.86 -0.64
C LEU A 130 -11.35 -6.02 -1.92
N ASN A 131 -11.54 -5.08 -2.85
CA ASN A 131 -10.77 -5.05 -4.08
C ASN A 131 -9.31 -4.63 -3.77
N PRO A 132 -8.30 -5.44 -4.14
CA PRO A 132 -6.88 -5.16 -3.86
C PRO A 132 -6.40 -3.81 -4.38
N ARG A 133 -6.83 -3.45 -5.59
CA ARG A 133 -6.45 -2.20 -6.24
C ARG A 133 -7.14 -1.00 -5.59
N TYR A 134 -8.38 -1.17 -5.08
CA TYR A 134 -9.03 -0.15 -4.27
C TYR A 134 -8.23 0.13 -2.99
N MET A 135 -7.84 -0.92 -2.26
CA MET A 135 -7.03 -0.80 -1.04
C MET A 135 -5.69 -0.11 -1.31
N LYS A 136 -5.04 -0.48 -2.42
CA LYS A 136 -3.79 0.16 -2.86
C LYS A 136 -4.01 1.64 -3.22
N SER A 137 -5.09 1.97 -3.94
CA SER A 137 -5.43 3.35 -4.31
C SER A 137 -5.70 4.23 -3.09
N PHE A 138 -6.32 3.68 -2.05
CA PHE A 138 -6.47 4.39 -0.78
C PHE A 138 -5.09 4.76 -0.20
N MET A 139 -4.10 3.87 -0.22
CA MET A 139 -2.74 4.13 0.29
C MET A 139 -1.94 5.13 -0.57
N GLU A 140 -2.48 5.59 -1.68
CA GLU A 140 -1.93 6.69 -2.50
C GLU A 140 -2.68 8.01 -2.28
N SER A 141 -3.81 7.98 -1.56
CA SER A 141 -4.66 9.13 -1.33
C SER A 141 -4.05 10.15 -0.35
N GLN A 142 -4.48 11.40 -0.48
CA GLN A 142 -4.10 12.46 0.46
C GLN A 142 -4.50 12.09 1.90
N LEU A 143 -5.69 11.53 2.10
CA LEU A 143 -6.19 11.11 3.41
C LEU A 143 -5.26 10.09 4.09
N TYR A 144 -4.76 9.13 3.35
CA TYR A 144 -3.79 8.16 3.87
C TYR A 144 -2.51 8.86 4.33
N TRP A 145 -1.95 9.75 3.49
CA TRP A 145 -0.70 10.45 3.81
C TRP A 145 -0.82 11.43 4.98
N GLU A 146 -1.97 12.09 5.13
CA GLU A 146 -2.27 12.95 6.28
C GLU A 146 -2.33 12.14 7.58
N GLN A 147 -3.04 11.01 7.58
CA GLN A 147 -3.10 10.11 8.73
C GLN A 147 -1.72 9.54 9.07
N LEU A 148 -0.95 9.15 8.06
CA LEU A 148 0.42 8.66 8.25
C LEU A 148 1.30 9.72 8.91
N LYS A 149 1.27 10.95 8.41
CA LYS A 149 2.04 12.08 8.95
C LYS A 149 1.70 12.36 10.41
N ASN A 150 0.42 12.31 10.75
CA ASN A 150 -0.06 12.56 12.13
C ASN A 150 0.27 11.38 13.06
N GLY A 151 0.31 10.16 12.55
CA GLY A 151 0.61 8.94 13.32
C GLY A 151 2.11 8.59 13.38
N THR A 152 2.93 9.28 12.60
CA THR A 152 4.38 9.00 12.56
C THR A 152 5.09 9.89 13.57
N ILE A 153 5.90 9.29 14.46
CA ILE A 153 6.71 10.05 15.40
C ILE A 153 7.76 10.83 14.60
N ALA A 154 7.78 12.16 14.76
CA ALA A 154 8.75 13.04 14.14
C ALA A 154 10.14 12.83 14.80
N THR A 155 10.84 11.80 14.37
CA THR A 155 12.23 11.52 14.73
C THR A 155 13.12 11.74 13.52
N ALA A 156 14.44 11.81 13.74
CA ALA A 156 15.43 11.90 12.66
C ALA A 156 15.29 10.77 11.62
N GLN A 157 14.65 9.67 11.99
CA GLN A 157 14.32 8.54 11.12
C GLN A 157 12.83 8.20 11.24
N PRO A 158 11.98 8.69 10.32
CA PRO A 158 10.55 8.38 10.33
C PRO A 158 10.32 6.87 10.37
N ASN A 159 9.44 6.45 11.27
CA ASN A 159 9.08 5.04 11.43
C ASN A 159 7.58 4.91 11.66
N CYS A 160 6.93 4.08 10.84
CA CYS A 160 5.55 3.70 11.04
C CYS A 160 5.48 2.23 11.45
N ASN A 161 4.67 1.93 12.44
CA ASN A 161 4.48 0.56 12.91
C ASN A 161 3.09 0.02 12.53
N GLY A 162 2.92 -1.30 12.65
CA GLY A 162 1.67 -1.96 12.30
C GLY A 162 0.47 -1.47 13.13
N LYS A 163 0.70 -0.97 14.37
CA LYS A 163 -0.38 -0.41 15.19
C LYS A 163 -0.87 0.94 14.65
N THR A 164 0.06 1.77 14.16
CA THR A 164 -0.30 3.04 13.49
C THR A 164 -1.10 2.76 12.23
N LEU A 165 -0.63 1.83 11.38
CA LEU A 165 -1.36 1.42 10.18
C LEU A 165 -2.76 0.88 10.52
N ALA A 166 -2.88 0.01 11.53
CA ALA A 166 -4.15 -0.58 11.94
C ALA A 166 -5.21 0.45 12.39
N LYS A 167 -4.78 1.60 12.91
CA LYS A 167 -5.70 2.66 13.37
C LYS A 167 -6.19 3.59 12.26
N MET A 168 -5.58 3.53 11.07
CA MET A 168 -5.98 4.41 9.97
C MET A 168 -7.43 4.16 9.56
N LEU A 169 -8.19 5.24 9.43
CA LEU A 169 -9.54 5.22 8.89
C LEU A 169 -9.50 5.19 7.38
N LEU A 170 -10.35 4.35 6.79
CA LEU A 170 -10.55 4.32 5.36
C LEU A 170 -12.04 4.18 5.05
N PRO A 171 -12.54 4.83 3.97
CA PRO A 171 -13.91 4.67 3.54
C PRO A 171 -14.05 3.35 2.77
N ILE A 172 -15.07 2.57 3.10
CA ILE A 172 -15.36 1.28 2.45
C ILE A 172 -16.64 1.40 1.63
N PRO A 173 -16.54 1.47 0.29
CA PRO A 173 -17.69 1.39 -0.59
C PRO A 173 -18.22 -0.04 -0.69
N PRO A 174 -19.48 -0.23 -1.13
CA PRO A 174 -19.97 -1.52 -1.54
C PRO A 174 -19.06 -2.15 -2.61
N THR A 175 -18.91 -3.49 -2.62
CA THR A 175 -17.94 -4.20 -3.48
C THR A 175 -18.00 -3.78 -4.94
N LYS A 176 -19.20 -3.68 -5.53
CA LYS A 176 -19.37 -3.23 -6.92
C LYS A 176 -18.91 -1.79 -7.15
N GLU A 177 -18.98 -0.96 -6.14
CA GLU A 177 -18.52 0.42 -6.21
C GLU A 177 -16.99 0.49 -6.16
N GLN A 178 -16.34 -0.37 -5.36
CA GLN A 178 -14.87 -0.51 -5.35
C GLN A 178 -14.37 -0.82 -6.77
N ASP A 179 -15.01 -1.76 -7.47
CA ASP A 179 -14.63 -2.15 -8.83
C ASP A 179 -14.79 -0.98 -9.82
N ARG A 180 -15.89 -0.22 -9.73
CA ARG A 180 -16.11 0.98 -10.57
C ARG A 180 -15.08 2.06 -10.32
N ILE A 181 -14.69 2.27 -9.04
CA ILE A 181 -13.65 3.24 -8.67
C ILE A 181 -12.32 2.82 -9.29
N VAL A 182 -11.93 1.56 -9.15
CA VAL A 182 -10.70 1.01 -9.73
C VAL A 182 -10.68 1.15 -11.24
N GLU A 183 -11.77 0.78 -11.90
CA GLU A 183 -11.90 0.94 -13.36
C GLU A 183 -11.75 2.40 -13.78
N LYS A 184 -12.38 3.32 -13.06
CA LYS A 184 -12.30 4.75 -13.37
C LYS A 184 -10.90 5.31 -13.14
N LEU A 185 -10.23 4.93 -12.06
CA LEU A 185 -8.85 5.31 -11.79
C LEU A 185 -7.89 4.78 -12.87
N THR A 186 -8.07 3.53 -13.30
CA THR A 186 -7.27 2.94 -14.38
C THR A 186 -7.45 3.70 -15.70
N GLN A 187 -8.68 4.07 -16.06
CA GLN A 187 -8.96 4.89 -17.23
C GLN A 187 -8.28 6.25 -17.15
N LEU A 188 -8.40 6.93 -16.00
CA LEU A 188 -7.78 8.24 -15.80
C LEU A 188 -6.25 8.17 -15.86
N SER A 189 -5.63 7.14 -15.26
CA SER A 189 -4.18 6.93 -15.36
C SER A 189 -3.74 6.81 -16.82
N SER A 190 -4.43 5.99 -17.61
CA SER A 190 -4.09 5.82 -19.03
C SER A 190 -4.20 7.12 -19.84
N PHE A 191 -5.16 7.99 -19.51
CA PHE A 191 -5.24 9.32 -20.13
C PHE A 191 -4.07 10.23 -19.74
N LEU A 192 -3.66 10.20 -18.46
CA LEU A 192 -2.51 10.97 -17.99
C LEU A 192 -1.20 10.50 -18.64
N ASP A 193 -0.99 9.20 -18.78
CA ASP A 193 0.17 8.63 -19.45
C ASP A 193 0.23 9.07 -20.92
N ASN A 194 -0.90 8.99 -21.63
CA ASN A 194 -0.99 9.47 -23.02
C ASN A 194 -0.73 10.97 -23.13
N TYR A 195 -1.24 11.78 -22.20
CA TYR A 195 -0.98 13.21 -22.17
C TYR A 195 0.51 13.50 -21.95
N GLY A 196 1.16 12.80 -21.03
CA GLY A 196 2.60 12.90 -20.80
C GLY A 196 3.41 12.62 -22.05
N LEU A 197 3.12 11.51 -22.74
CA LEU A 197 3.78 11.17 -24.02
C LEU A 197 3.59 12.24 -25.11
N CYS A 198 2.39 12.80 -25.22
CA CYS A 198 2.13 13.89 -26.18
C CYS A 198 2.92 15.16 -25.83
N GLN A 199 3.01 15.49 -24.54
CA GLN A 199 3.77 16.64 -24.05
C GLN A 199 5.27 16.49 -24.32
N ASP A 200 5.84 15.33 -24.08
CA ASP A 200 7.24 15.02 -24.33
C ASP A 200 7.57 15.11 -25.83
N ARG A 201 6.69 14.59 -26.70
CA ARG A 201 6.83 14.70 -28.15
C ARG A 201 6.79 16.15 -28.62
N LEU A 202 5.88 16.96 -28.05
CA LEU A 202 5.79 18.39 -28.35
C LEU A 202 7.07 19.13 -27.93
N ASN A 203 7.62 18.83 -26.78
CA ASN A 203 8.86 19.40 -26.27
C ASN A 203 10.05 19.06 -27.20
N LEU A 204 10.12 17.80 -27.68
CA LEU A 204 11.14 17.35 -28.60
C LEU A 204 11.07 18.12 -29.95
N LEU A 205 9.87 18.22 -30.55
CA LEU A 205 9.65 18.98 -31.80
C LEU A 205 10.03 20.45 -31.64
N ASN A 206 9.66 21.07 -30.51
CA ASN A 206 10.02 22.45 -30.22
C ASN A 206 11.55 22.66 -30.10
N LYS A 207 12.28 21.65 -29.62
CA LYS A 207 13.73 21.66 -29.55
C LYS A 207 14.34 21.55 -30.97
N GLU A 208 13.88 20.62 -31.78
CA GLU A 208 14.33 20.44 -33.17
C GLU A 208 14.12 21.70 -34.03
N ILE A 209 12.95 22.36 -33.88
CA ILE A 209 12.67 23.62 -34.58
C ILE A 209 13.67 24.71 -34.16
N LYS A 210 14.00 24.84 -32.88
CA LYS A 210 14.97 25.85 -32.40
C LYS A 210 16.40 25.58 -32.83
N GLU A 211 16.75 24.35 -33.14
CA GLU A 211 18.09 23.97 -33.65
C GLU A 211 18.22 24.18 -35.17
N GLN A 212 17.11 24.39 -35.87
CA GLN A 212 17.09 24.65 -37.32
C GLN A 212 17.09 26.14 -37.70
N PHE A 213 16.92 27.02 -36.73
CA PHE A 213 16.96 28.49 -36.85
C PHE A 213 18.03 29.11 -35.96
#